data_e28592edf4c534268d885a03c4c05412
#
_entry.id   e28592edf4c534268d885a03c4c05412
#
_cell.length_a   1.000
_cell.length_b   1.000
_cell.length_c   1.000
_cell.angle_alpha   90.00
_cell.angle_beta   90.00
_cell.angle_gamma   90.00
#
_symmetry.space_group_name_H-M   'P 1'
#
loop_
_entity.id
_entity.type
_entity.pdbx_description
1 polymer ?
#
loop_
_entity_poly.entity_id
_entity_poly.type
_entity_poly.pdbx_seq_one_letter_code
_entity_poly.pdbx_strand_id
1 'polypeptide(L)'
;MICHSIVCGRFKLMAHLFCPPPKLHYLCRMKTVRPKKNLGQHFLTDLNIAKAIADTVDACPDIPVLEIGPGMGVLTQFLMEKDRLLKAVEIDSESVEWLNSHYPALRENIIGDDFLRMDLSRLFGGRQFVLTGNYPYDISSQIFFKMLDNKELIPCCTGMIQREVAQRIASAPGNKSYGILSVLIQAWYDVEYLFTVNENVFNPPPKVKSAVIRMTRNSTENLGCDETLFKRIVKTVFGQRRKMLRVSLRQIMGDKAVAPEFWQHECMTRRPEQLSVAEFVELTNLVDAALKSAV
;
A
#
# COMPACT_ATOMS: atom_id res chain seq x y z
N MET A 1 77.45 -17.71 -49.99
CA MET A 1 78.04 -17.50 -48.69
C MET A 1 77.07 -16.67 -47.86
N ILE A 2 76.53 -17.30 -46.82
CA ILE A 2 75.91 -16.70 -45.62
C ILE A 2 74.67 -15.80 -45.78
N CYS A 3 73.59 -16.38 -45.63
CA CYS A 3 72.42 -16.24 -44.82
C CYS A 3 72.37 -15.09 -43.80
N HIS A 4 71.32 -14.29 -43.81
CA HIS A 4 70.76 -13.74 -42.55
C HIS A 4 69.28 -13.64 -42.68
N SER A 5 68.62 -14.47 -41.85
CA SER A 5 67.20 -14.54 -41.61
C SER A 5 66.71 -13.34 -40.82
N ILE A 6 65.65 -12.66 -41.27
CA ILE A 6 64.87 -11.78 -40.43
C ILE A 6 63.46 -12.35 -40.33
N VAL A 7 63.13 -12.73 -39.14
CA VAL A 7 61.81 -13.21 -38.70
C VAL A 7 60.82 -12.05 -38.68
N CYS A 8 59.81 -12.09 -39.51
CA CYS A 8 58.70 -11.15 -39.47
C CYS A 8 57.52 -11.84 -38.84
N GLY A 9 57.22 -11.49 -37.54
CA GLY A 9 56.14 -11.99 -36.80
C GLY A 9 54.79 -11.53 -37.37
N ARG A 10 53.99 -12.49 -37.81
CA ARG A 10 52.60 -12.25 -38.22
C ARG A 10 51.73 -12.10 -36.97
N PHE A 11 51.30 -10.86 -36.70
CA PHE A 11 50.13 -10.61 -35.87
C PHE A 11 48.89 -11.10 -36.62
N LYS A 12 48.28 -12.19 -36.18
CA LYS A 12 46.93 -12.56 -36.55
C LYS A 12 45.97 -11.67 -35.79
N LEU A 13 45.39 -10.69 -36.48
CA LEU A 13 44.19 -9.98 -36.04
C LEU A 13 43.04 -11.01 -35.96
N MET A 14 42.64 -11.40 -34.74
CA MET A 14 41.38 -12.08 -34.55
C MET A 14 40.26 -11.03 -34.75
N ALA A 15 39.60 -11.13 -35.89
CA ALA A 15 38.31 -10.49 -36.09
C ALA A 15 37.31 -11.14 -35.13
N HIS A 16 37.00 -10.45 -34.06
CA HIS A 16 35.80 -10.77 -33.28
C HIS A 16 34.59 -10.56 -34.20
N LEU A 17 34.01 -11.65 -34.64
CA LEU A 17 32.69 -11.67 -35.22
C LEU A 17 31.73 -11.05 -34.20
N PHE A 18 31.34 -9.80 -34.44
CA PHE A 18 30.13 -9.22 -33.85
C PHE A 18 28.97 -10.06 -34.36
N CYS A 19 28.50 -10.99 -33.49
CA CYS A 19 27.20 -11.60 -33.68
C CYS A 19 26.18 -10.47 -33.44
N PRO A 20 25.37 -10.08 -34.42
CA PRO A 20 24.33 -9.10 -34.18
C PRO A 20 23.39 -9.70 -33.11
N PRO A 21 22.84 -8.89 -32.20
CA PRO A 21 21.91 -9.37 -31.21
C PRO A 21 20.76 -10.10 -31.94
N PRO A 22 20.24 -11.19 -31.39
CA PRO A 22 19.19 -11.97 -32.04
C PRO A 22 18.04 -11.03 -32.36
N LYS A 23 17.74 -11.01 -33.68
CA LYS A 23 16.71 -10.14 -34.25
C LYS A 23 15.44 -10.19 -33.45
N LEU A 24 14.86 -9.03 -33.24
CA LEU A 24 13.60 -8.63 -32.63
C LEU A 24 12.35 -9.48 -33.02
N HIS A 25 12.50 -10.61 -33.72
CA HIS A 25 11.45 -11.48 -34.21
C HIS A 25 10.98 -12.54 -33.21
N TYR A 26 11.66 -12.68 -32.04
CA TYR A 26 11.20 -13.60 -30.98
C TYR A 26 10.14 -12.98 -30.05
N LEU A 27 9.91 -11.68 -30.12
CA LEU A 27 8.92 -10.95 -29.33
C LEU A 27 7.45 -11.16 -29.78
N CYS A 28 7.22 -11.88 -30.86
CA CYS A 28 5.89 -11.94 -31.49
C CYS A 28 4.98 -13.06 -30.98
N ARG A 29 5.32 -13.79 -29.93
CA ARG A 29 4.48 -14.86 -29.35
C ARG A 29 4.46 -14.96 -27.82
N MET A 30 4.97 -13.97 -27.11
CA MET A 30 4.76 -13.94 -25.66
C MET A 30 3.30 -13.51 -25.38
N LYS A 31 2.50 -14.40 -24.79
CA LYS A 31 1.17 -14.06 -24.31
C LYS A 31 1.34 -12.97 -23.25
N THR A 32 1.13 -11.73 -23.61
CA THR A 32 1.05 -10.66 -22.61
C THR A 32 -0.15 -10.91 -21.71
N VAL A 33 0.03 -10.77 -20.40
CA VAL A 33 -1.08 -10.86 -19.43
C VAL A 33 -2.13 -9.83 -19.79
N ARG A 34 -3.39 -10.25 -19.90
CA ARG A 34 -4.50 -9.33 -20.17
C ARG A 34 -5.07 -8.76 -18.89
N PRO A 35 -5.26 -7.44 -18.80
CA PRO A 35 -5.86 -6.82 -17.62
C PRO A 35 -7.25 -7.39 -17.33
N LYS A 36 -7.47 -7.84 -16.09
CA LYS A 36 -8.73 -8.40 -15.63
C LYS A 36 -9.55 -7.34 -14.89
N LYS A 37 -10.71 -6.96 -15.42
CA LYS A 37 -11.57 -5.93 -14.81
C LYS A 37 -12.06 -6.32 -13.42
N ASN A 38 -12.35 -7.59 -13.18
CA ASN A 38 -12.77 -8.10 -11.88
C ASN A 38 -11.68 -8.07 -10.81
N LEU A 39 -10.41 -7.84 -11.19
CA LEU A 39 -9.29 -7.63 -10.29
C LEU A 39 -8.86 -6.15 -10.21
N GLY A 40 -9.58 -5.25 -10.87
CA GLY A 40 -9.25 -3.82 -10.89
C GLY A 40 -7.88 -3.50 -11.49
N GLN A 41 -7.38 -4.34 -12.42
CA GLN A 41 -6.02 -4.23 -12.95
C GLN A 41 -5.86 -3.07 -13.92
N HIS A 42 -4.92 -2.19 -13.62
CA HIS A 42 -4.39 -1.13 -14.47
C HIS A 42 -2.87 -1.22 -14.45
N PHE A 43 -2.29 -1.79 -15.51
CA PHE A 43 -0.84 -1.97 -15.57
C PHE A 43 -0.15 -0.63 -15.82
N LEU A 44 0.75 -0.27 -14.93
CA LEU A 44 1.64 0.88 -15.09
C LEU A 44 2.58 0.62 -16.30
N THR A 45 2.74 1.60 -17.19
CA THR A 45 3.58 1.49 -18.38
C THR A 45 4.77 2.44 -18.36
N ASP A 46 4.73 3.46 -17.51
CA ASP A 46 5.81 4.43 -17.37
C ASP A 46 6.86 3.94 -16.37
N LEU A 47 8.05 3.62 -16.85
CA LEU A 47 9.15 3.10 -16.04
C LEU A 47 9.73 4.15 -15.09
N ASN A 48 9.68 5.45 -15.44
CA ASN A 48 10.16 6.51 -14.54
C ASN A 48 9.22 6.62 -13.32
N ILE A 49 7.93 6.52 -13.54
CA ILE A 49 6.94 6.49 -12.44
C ILE A 49 7.13 5.22 -11.60
N ALA A 50 7.31 4.05 -12.23
CA ALA A 50 7.57 2.81 -11.51
C ALA A 50 8.83 2.92 -10.64
N LYS A 51 9.92 3.46 -11.21
CA LYS A 51 11.15 3.71 -10.45
C LYS A 51 10.91 4.68 -9.29
N ALA A 52 10.22 5.79 -9.54
CA ALA A 52 9.93 6.77 -8.50
C ALA A 52 9.10 6.18 -7.35
N ILE A 53 8.17 5.24 -7.65
CA ILE A 53 7.42 4.51 -6.62
C ILE A 53 8.36 3.57 -5.85
N ALA A 54 9.21 2.79 -6.53
CA ALA A 54 10.17 1.90 -5.88
C ALA A 54 11.15 2.68 -4.98
N ASP A 55 11.58 3.86 -5.41
CA ASP A 55 12.50 4.72 -4.65
C ASP A 55 11.86 5.27 -3.34
N THR A 56 10.53 5.29 -3.24
CA THR A 56 9.88 5.67 -1.97
C THR A 56 10.18 4.72 -0.81
N VAL A 57 10.55 3.47 -1.13
CA VAL A 57 10.95 2.45 -0.14
C VAL A 57 12.25 2.82 0.56
N ASP A 58 13.14 3.59 -0.08
CA ASP A 58 14.44 3.97 0.49
C ASP A 58 14.31 4.87 1.72
N ALA A 59 13.20 5.58 1.85
CA ALA A 59 12.89 6.38 3.04
C ALA A 59 12.19 5.57 4.17
N CYS A 60 11.90 4.29 3.93
CA CYS A 60 11.42 3.36 4.95
C CYS A 60 12.59 2.66 5.68
N PRO A 61 12.38 2.04 6.85
CA PRO A 61 13.41 1.24 7.53
C PRO A 61 14.03 0.20 6.60
N ASP A 62 15.32 -0.12 6.83
CA ASP A 62 16.05 -1.12 6.05
C ASP A 62 15.71 -2.55 6.50
N ILE A 63 14.55 -3.01 6.09
CA ILE A 63 13.93 -4.30 6.41
C ILE A 63 13.35 -4.93 5.14
N PRO A 64 12.95 -6.22 5.15
CA PRO A 64 12.31 -6.86 4.00
C PRO A 64 11.15 -6.06 3.39
N VAL A 65 10.88 -6.29 2.13
CA VAL A 65 9.82 -5.63 1.37
C VAL A 65 8.81 -6.65 0.86
N LEU A 66 7.52 -6.35 1.03
CA LEU A 66 6.43 -7.09 0.42
C LEU A 66 5.76 -6.22 -0.64
N GLU A 67 5.80 -6.65 -1.89
CA GLU A 67 5.03 -6.04 -2.98
C GLU A 67 3.68 -6.72 -3.13
N ILE A 68 2.60 -5.91 -3.19
CA ILE A 68 1.25 -6.40 -3.47
C ILE A 68 0.86 -6.10 -4.91
N GLY A 69 0.41 -7.13 -5.63
CA GLY A 69 -0.07 -7.03 -6.99
C GLY A 69 1.02 -6.61 -7.97
N PRO A 70 2.14 -7.33 -8.05
CA PRO A 70 3.23 -7.02 -8.98
C PRO A 70 2.81 -7.04 -10.45
N GLY A 71 1.73 -7.74 -10.80
CA GLY A 71 1.27 -7.88 -12.17
C GLY A 71 2.35 -8.46 -13.08
N MET A 72 2.75 -7.70 -14.10
CA MET A 72 3.86 -8.08 -14.98
C MET A 72 5.25 -7.64 -14.47
N GLY A 73 5.38 -7.20 -13.23
CA GLY A 73 6.67 -6.89 -12.60
C GLY A 73 7.25 -5.52 -12.92
N VAL A 74 6.42 -4.57 -13.37
CA VAL A 74 6.89 -3.21 -13.75
C VAL A 74 7.50 -2.46 -12.56
N LEU A 75 6.94 -2.62 -11.36
CA LEU A 75 7.51 -2.07 -10.13
C LEU A 75 8.58 -3.02 -9.56
N THR A 76 8.32 -4.32 -9.61
CA THR A 76 9.19 -5.40 -9.10
C THR A 76 10.63 -5.27 -9.57
N GLN A 77 10.87 -4.97 -10.86
CA GLN A 77 12.22 -4.84 -11.42
C GLN A 77 13.08 -3.83 -10.65
N PHE A 78 12.52 -2.69 -10.25
CA PHE A 78 13.23 -1.66 -9.49
C PHE A 78 13.34 -2.00 -8.01
N LEU A 79 12.37 -2.73 -7.45
CA LEU A 79 12.46 -3.24 -6.08
C LEU A 79 13.53 -4.31 -5.94
N MET A 80 13.77 -5.12 -6.98
CA MET A 80 14.86 -6.11 -7.01
C MET A 80 16.25 -5.48 -7.05
N GLU A 81 16.38 -4.21 -7.49
CA GLU A 81 17.65 -3.46 -7.47
C GLU A 81 18.00 -2.97 -6.05
N LYS A 82 17.03 -3.00 -5.11
CA LYS A 82 17.27 -2.63 -3.72
C LYS A 82 17.94 -3.79 -2.98
N ASP A 83 18.89 -3.50 -2.10
CA ASP A 83 19.58 -4.51 -1.27
C ASP A 83 18.69 -4.94 -0.10
N ARG A 84 17.50 -5.49 -0.43
CA ARG A 84 16.49 -5.93 0.55
C ARG A 84 15.85 -7.24 0.10
N LEU A 85 15.52 -8.08 1.08
CA LEU A 85 14.73 -9.29 0.80
C LEU A 85 13.35 -8.88 0.29
N LEU A 86 13.07 -9.14 -1.00
CA LEU A 86 11.80 -8.88 -1.65
C LEU A 86 10.96 -10.15 -1.71
N LYS A 87 9.68 -10.03 -1.33
CA LYS A 87 8.62 -11.00 -1.67
C LYS A 87 7.51 -10.27 -2.43
N ALA A 88 6.81 -10.99 -3.31
CA ALA A 88 5.72 -10.46 -4.10
C ALA A 88 4.49 -11.37 -3.98
N VAL A 89 3.32 -10.79 -3.69
CA VAL A 89 2.04 -11.51 -3.58
C VAL A 89 1.14 -11.12 -4.74
N GLU A 90 0.72 -12.13 -5.52
CA GLU A 90 -0.14 -11.95 -6.68
C GLU A 90 -1.27 -12.99 -6.68
N ILE A 91 -2.49 -12.54 -6.87
CA ILE A 91 -3.68 -13.41 -6.91
C ILE A 91 -3.95 -13.96 -8.32
N ASP A 92 -3.48 -13.25 -9.35
CA ASP A 92 -3.68 -13.64 -10.75
C ASP A 92 -2.65 -14.67 -11.19
N SER A 93 -3.09 -15.91 -11.45
CA SER A 93 -2.22 -17.01 -11.86
C SER A 93 -1.46 -16.73 -13.17
N GLU A 94 -2.06 -16.00 -14.13
CA GLU A 94 -1.36 -15.61 -15.37
C GLU A 94 -0.19 -14.66 -15.08
N SER A 95 -0.40 -13.72 -14.15
CA SER A 95 0.66 -12.82 -13.69
C SER A 95 1.74 -13.57 -12.92
N VAL A 96 1.38 -14.56 -12.09
CA VAL A 96 2.34 -15.42 -11.38
C VAL A 96 3.19 -16.21 -12.37
N GLU A 97 2.60 -16.82 -13.40
CA GLU A 97 3.34 -17.54 -14.47
C GLU A 97 4.28 -16.60 -15.22
N TRP A 98 3.82 -15.40 -15.53
CA TRP A 98 4.63 -14.35 -16.17
C TRP A 98 5.84 -13.99 -15.31
N LEU A 99 5.63 -13.68 -14.03
CA LEU A 99 6.68 -13.32 -13.09
C LEU A 99 7.72 -14.45 -12.94
N ASN A 100 7.27 -15.70 -12.78
CA ASN A 100 8.15 -16.86 -12.66
C ASN A 100 9.04 -17.06 -13.90
N SER A 101 8.56 -16.70 -15.08
CA SER A 101 9.32 -16.82 -16.34
C SER A 101 10.26 -15.66 -16.60
N HIS A 102 9.90 -14.43 -16.18
CA HIS A 102 10.66 -13.20 -16.47
C HIS A 102 11.60 -12.79 -15.33
N TYR A 103 11.29 -13.19 -14.09
CA TYR A 103 12.08 -12.87 -12.89
C TYR A 103 12.54 -14.15 -12.18
N PRO A 104 13.37 -15.00 -12.79
CA PRO A 104 13.76 -16.30 -12.22
C PRO A 104 14.46 -16.18 -10.86
N ALA A 105 15.17 -15.07 -10.61
CA ALA A 105 15.80 -14.80 -9.32
C ALA A 105 14.80 -14.53 -8.18
N LEU A 106 13.56 -14.14 -8.49
CA LEU A 106 12.50 -13.89 -7.51
C LEU A 106 11.57 -15.09 -7.30
N ARG A 107 11.70 -16.17 -8.10
CA ARG A 107 10.74 -17.27 -8.19
C ARG A 107 10.32 -17.84 -6.83
N GLU A 108 11.25 -18.10 -5.93
CA GLU A 108 10.98 -18.65 -4.59
C GLU A 108 10.27 -17.63 -3.66
N ASN A 109 10.26 -16.37 -4.03
CA ASN A 109 9.66 -15.27 -3.28
C ASN A 109 8.36 -14.75 -3.92
N ILE A 110 7.91 -15.36 -5.03
CA ILE A 110 6.61 -15.06 -5.64
C ILE A 110 5.57 -15.96 -4.98
N ILE A 111 4.56 -15.35 -4.40
CA ILE A 111 3.49 -16.00 -3.64
C ILE A 111 2.19 -15.82 -4.41
N GLY A 112 1.65 -16.93 -4.95
CA GLY A 112 0.37 -16.95 -5.65
C GLY A 112 -0.78 -17.11 -4.66
N ASP A 113 -1.22 -16.02 -3.99
CA ASP A 113 -2.25 -16.07 -2.95
C ASP A 113 -3.01 -14.73 -2.84
N ASP A 114 -4.13 -14.75 -2.12
CA ASP A 114 -4.92 -13.57 -1.77
C ASP A 114 -4.31 -12.88 -0.53
N PHE A 115 -3.68 -11.72 -0.75
CA PHE A 115 -3.12 -10.92 0.35
C PHE A 115 -4.11 -10.70 1.49
N LEU A 116 -5.39 -10.48 1.19
CA LEU A 116 -6.39 -10.19 2.24
C LEU A 116 -6.65 -11.38 3.16
N ARG A 117 -6.36 -12.60 2.73
CA ARG A 117 -6.58 -13.85 3.50
C ARG A 117 -5.31 -14.40 4.14
N MET A 118 -4.13 -13.96 3.70
CA MET A 118 -2.85 -14.48 4.19
C MET A 118 -2.61 -14.18 5.67
N ASP A 119 -1.92 -15.07 6.36
CA ASP A 119 -1.30 -14.83 7.65
C ASP A 119 0.06 -14.13 7.45
N LEU A 120 0.11 -12.83 7.73
CA LEU A 120 1.30 -12.02 7.50
C LEU A 120 2.44 -12.33 8.48
N SER A 121 2.15 -12.92 9.65
CA SER A 121 3.16 -13.25 10.66
C SER A 121 4.19 -14.28 10.18
N ARG A 122 3.81 -15.10 9.18
CA ARG A 122 4.66 -16.17 8.63
C ARG A 122 5.55 -15.72 7.48
N LEU A 123 5.23 -14.60 6.83
CA LEU A 123 5.87 -14.20 5.57
C LEU A 123 7.39 -14.03 5.68
N PHE A 124 7.86 -13.41 6.76
CA PHE A 124 9.28 -13.15 7.00
C PHE A 124 9.75 -13.73 8.34
N GLY A 125 9.12 -14.80 8.81
CA GLY A 125 9.45 -15.45 10.09
C GLY A 125 9.19 -14.54 11.29
N GLY A 126 8.09 -13.78 11.27
CA GLY A 126 7.70 -12.84 12.32
C GLY A 126 8.44 -11.50 12.31
N ARG A 127 9.36 -11.29 11.35
CA ARG A 127 10.07 -10.01 11.19
C ARG A 127 9.20 -8.95 10.56
N GLN A 128 9.45 -7.70 10.92
CA GLN A 128 8.83 -6.53 10.28
C GLN A 128 9.22 -6.43 8.79
N PHE A 129 8.35 -5.81 8.01
CA PHE A 129 8.57 -5.57 6.58
C PHE A 129 7.89 -4.29 6.11
N VAL A 130 8.40 -3.72 5.03
CA VAL A 130 7.78 -2.61 4.30
C VAL A 130 6.73 -3.17 3.35
N LEU A 131 5.54 -2.57 3.34
CA LEU A 131 4.48 -2.88 2.39
C LEU A 131 4.54 -1.90 1.24
N THR A 132 4.55 -2.39 -0.01
CA THR A 132 4.55 -1.52 -1.19
C THR A 132 3.74 -2.11 -2.33
N GLY A 133 3.43 -1.30 -3.34
CA GLY A 133 2.75 -1.76 -4.55
C GLY A 133 2.08 -0.64 -5.36
N ASN A 134 1.67 -1.01 -6.58
CA ASN A 134 0.61 -0.34 -7.30
C ASN A 134 -0.71 -0.99 -6.87
N TYR A 135 -1.28 -0.53 -5.75
CA TYR A 135 -2.39 -1.22 -5.10
C TYR A 135 -3.65 -1.28 -5.97
N PRO A 136 -4.29 -2.47 -6.10
CA PRO A 136 -5.57 -2.57 -6.82
C PRO A 136 -6.61 -1.64 -6.19
N TYR A 137 -7.26 -0.81 -7.02
CA TYR A 137 -8.12 0.27 -6.53
C TYR A 137 -9.31 -0.24 -5.74
N ASP A 138 -9.90 -1.36 -6.17
CA ASP A 138 -11.12 -1.91 -5.59
C ASP A 138 -10.93 -2.45 -4.16
N ILE A 139 -9.70 -2.82 -3.81
CA ILE A 139 -9.37 -3.40 -2.51
C ILE A 139 -8.39 -2.56 -1.67
N SER A 140 -7.97 -1.38 -2.16
CA SER A 140 -6.97 -0.56 -1.46
C SER A 140 -7.34 -0.25 -0.01
N SER A 141 -8.61 0.06 0.27
CA SER A 141 -9.09 0.28 1.64
C SER A 141 -8.99 -0.99 2.51
N GLN A 142 -9.23 -2.17 1.94
CA GLN A 142 -9.14 -3.44 2.65
C GLN A 142 -7.68 -3.78 2.97
N ILE A 143 -6.76 -3.48 2.04
CA ILE A 143 -5.31 -3.61 2.26
C ILE A 143 -4.89 -2.76 3.47
N PHE A 144 -5.34 -1.52 3.56
CA PHE A 144 -5.01 -0.65 4.68
C PHE A 144 -5.66 -1.07 6.01
N PHE A 145 -6.85 -1.63 5.99
CA PHE A 145 -7.42 -2.24 7.20
C PHE A 145 -6.59 -3.44 7.65
N LYS A 146 -6.15 -4.30 6.73
CA LYS A 146 -5.26 -5.41 7.05
C LYS A 146 -3.88 -4.94 7.55
N MET A 147 -3.34 -3.86 6.98
CA MET A 147 -2.14 -3.19 7.49
C MET A 147 -2.33 -2.75 8.95
N LEU A 148 -3.44 -2.09 9.27
CA LEU A 148 -3.76 -1.65 10.64
C LEU A 148 -3.90 -2.83 11.61
N ASP A 149 -4.49 -3.94 11.18
CA ASP A 149 -4.62 -5.14 12.01
C ASP A 149 -3.27 -5.86 12.21
N ASN A 150 -2.24 -5.53 11.41
CA ASN A 150 -0.87 -6.05 11.49
C ASN A 150 0.17 -4.92 11.66
N LYS A 151 -0.19 -3.84 12.32
CA LYS A 151 0.63 -2.63 12.46
C LYS A 151 2.00 -2.87 13.10
N GLU A 152 2.11 -3.90 13.92
CA GLU A 152 3.37 -4.27 14.58
C GLU A 152 4.38 -4.90 13.60
N LEU A 153 3.88 -5.50 12.51
CA LEU A 153 4.71 -6.10 11.46
C LEU A 153 5.03 -5.11 10.32
N ILE A 154 4.24 -4.04 10.17
CA ILE A 154 4.31 -3.13 9.03
C ILE A 154 4.64 -1.70 9.51
N PRO A 155 5.91 -1.40 9.82
CA PRO A 155 6.29 -0.06 10.27
C PRO A 155 6.26 1.00 9.17
N CYS A 156 6.28 0.61 7.91
CA CYS A 156 6.18 1.52 6.77
C CYS A 156 5.36 0.88 5.64
N CYS A 157 4.46 1.67 5.07
CA CYS A 157 3.70 1.32 3.88
C CYS A 157 3.79 2.47 2.89
N THR A 158 4.21 2.17 1.66
CA THR A 158 4.30 3.17 0.59
C THR A 158 3.74 2.60 -0.69
N GLY A 159 3.32 3.45 -1.64
CA GLY A 159 2.83 2.96 -2.92
C GLY A 159 1.73 3.83 -3.53
N MET A 160 1.20 3.35 -4.64
CA MET A 160 0.26 4.08 -5.45
C MET A 160 -1.17 3.59 -5.27
N ILE A 161 -2.10 4.54 -5.11
CA ILE A 161 -3.55 4.35 -4.96
C ILE A 161 -4.31 5.39 -5.76
N GLN A 162 -5.64 5.30 -5.78
CA GLN A 162 -6.48 6.38 -6.33
C GLN A 162 -6.24 7.69 -5.58
N ARG A 163 -6.11 8.80 -6.33
CA ARG A 163 -5.83 10.13 -5.76
C ARG A 163 -6.83 10.54 -4.68
N GLU A 164 -8.11 10.27 -4.90
CA GLU A 164 -9.15 10.62 -3.92
C GLU A 164 -8.95 9.87 -2.59
N VAL A 165 -8.57 8.58 -2.66
CA VAL A 165 -8.27 7.78 -1.45
C VAL A 165 -7.03 8.31 -0.74
N ALA A 166 -5.97 8.66 -1.48
CA ALA A 166 -4.77 9.27 -0.93
C ALA A 166 -5.07 10.61 -0.22
N GLN A 167 -5.84 11.47 -0.87
CA GLN A 167 -6.28 12.74 -0.30
C GLN A 167 -7.12 12.55 0.96
N ARG A 168 -7.98 11.51 0.98
CA ARG A 168 -8.79 11.18 2.14
C ARG A 168 -7.92 10.73 3.31
N ILE A 169 -6.97 9.84 3.08
CA ILE A 169 -6.06 9.33 4.12
C ILE A 169 -5.20 10.45 4.70
N ALA A 170 -4.70 11.36 3.87
CA ALA A 170 -3.85 12.48 4.27
C ALA A 170 -4.62 13.72 4.78
N SER A 171 -5.97 13.70 4.76
CA SER A 171 -6.77 14.87 5.16
C SER A 171 -6.72 15.13 6.65
N ALA A 172 -6.63 16.41 7.02
CA ALA A 172 -6.79 16.88 8.40
C ALA A 172 -8.28 16.99 8.81
N PRO A 173 -8.59 17.01 10.11
CA PRO A 173 -9.92 17.29 10.64
C PRO A 173 -10.50 18.60 10.05
N GLY A 174 -11.82 18.65 9.89
CA GLY A 174 -12.54 19.77 9.30
C GLY A 174 -12.58 19.77 7.78
N ASN A 175 -11.79 18.94 7.12
CA ASN A 175 -11.77 18.81 5.66
C ASN A 175 -12.91 17.90 5.17
N LYS A 176 -13.50 18.25 4.00
CA LYS A 176 -14.54 17.45 3.34
C LYS A 176 -14.08 16.01 3.03
N SER A 177 -12.80 15.80 2.77
CA SER A 177 -12.22 14.48 2.48
C SER A 177 -11.91 13.65 3.73
N TYR A 178 -11.84 14.28 4.92
CA TYR A 178 -11.54 13.59 6.17
C TYR A 178 -12.63 12.53 6.50
N GLY A 179 -12.23 11.31 6.83
CA GLY A 179 -13.15 10.21 7.00
C GLY A 179 -12.58 9.03 7.80
N ILE A 180 -13.23 7.88 7.71
CA ILE A 180 -12.85 6.67 8.46
C ILE A 180 -11.37 6.33 8.30
N LEU A 181 -10.87 6.27 7.05
CA LEU A 181 -9.47 5.95 6.79
C LEU A 181 -8.52 7.00 7.34
N SER A 182 -8.90 8.29 7.30
CA SER A 182 -8.09 9.36 7.88
C SER A 182 -7.87 9.12 9.36
N VAL A 183 -8.94 8.93 10.13
CA VAL A 183 -8.88 8.73 11.59
C VAL A 183 -8.12 7.45 11.93
N LEU A 184 -8.50 6.32 11.32
CA LEU A 184 -7.95 5.02 11.70
C LEU A 184 -6.47 4.87 11.32
N ILE A 185 -6.04 5.44 10.19
CA ILE A 185 -4.64 5.39 9.78
C ILE A 185 -3.81 6.39 10.59
N GLN A 186 -4.26 7.64 10.69
CA GLN A 186 -3.51 8.69 11.42
C GLN A 186 -3.42 8.43 12.92
N ALA A 187 -4.24 7.56 13.47
CA ALA A 187 -4.09 7.09 14.86
C ALA A 187 -2.74 6.36 15.08
N TRP A 188 -2.18 5.75 14.03
CA TRP A 188 -1.01 4.87 14.11
C TRP A 188 0.12 5.22 13.16
N TYR A 189 -0.14 6.02 12.13
CA TYR A 189 0.80 6.34 11.06
C TYR A 189 0.79 7.83 10.76
N ASP A 190 1.98 8.38 10.56
CA ASP A 190 2.16 9.66 9.89
C ASP A 190 1.99 9.44 8.39
N VAL A 191 1.28 10.33 7.73
CA VAL A 191 0.89 10.18 6.33
C VAL A 191 1.49 11.29 5.49
N GLU A 192 2.23 10.91 4.46
CA GLU A 192 2.80 11.83 3.48
C GLU A 192 2.18 11.60 2.10
N TYR A 193 1.63 12.66 1.51
CA TYR A 193 1.21 12.67 0.10
C TYR A 193 2.42 13.06 -0.75
N LEU A 194 3.01 12.11 -1.48
CA LEU A 194 4.29 12.33 -2.16
C LEU A 194 4.10 13.02 -3.51
N PHE A 195 3.33 12.42 -4.42
CA PHE A 195 3.07 12.99 -5.75
C PHE A 195 1.82 12.40 -6.41
N THR A 196 1.31 13.13 -7.40
CA THR A 196 0.18 12.71 -8.23
C THR A 196 0.67 12.04 -9.50
N VAL A 197 -0.05 10.99 -9.95
CA VAL A 197 0.21 10.26 -11.19
C VAL A 197 -0.99 10.37 -12.12
N ASN A 198 -0.74 10.70 -13.40
CA ASN A 198 -1.78 10.83 -14.41
C ASN A 198 -2.24 9.47 -14.92
N GLU A 199 -3.48 9.41 -15.37
CA GLU A 199 -4.13 8.20 -15.90
C GLU A 199 -3.50 7.66 -17.19
N ASN A 200 -2.81 8.51 -17.96
CA ASN A 200 -2.22 8.15 -19.27
C ASN A 200 -1.03 7.20 -19.18
N VAL A 201 -0.49 6.98 -17.99
CA VAL A 201 0.66 6.09 -17.77
C VAL A 201 0.26 4.65 -17.46
N PHE A 202 -1.03 4.31 -17.68
CA PHE A 202 -1.58 2.97 -17.44
C PHE A 202 -2.20 2.35 -18.69
N ASN A 203 -2.22 1.03 -18.75
CA ASN A 203 -2.93 0.26 -19.75
C ASN A 203 -3.79 -0.85 -19.09
N PRO A 204 -5.13 -0.80 -19.20
CA PRO A 204 -5.93 0.33 -19.68
C PRO A 204 -5.86 1.54 -18.73
N PRO A 205 -6.06 2.77 -19.24
CA PRO A 205 -6.06 3.95 -18.38
C PRO A 205 -7.27 3.90 -17.41
N PRO A 206 -7.08 4.20 -16.12
CA PRO A 206 -8.18 4.37 -15.17
C PRO A 206 -8.97 5.65 -15.47
N LYS A 207 -10.19 5.75 -14.93
CA LYS A 207 -11.03 6.94 -15.07
C LYS A 207 -10.62 8.09 -14.14
N VAL A 208 -9.70 7.84 -13.22
CA VAL A 208 -9.28 8.77 -12.16
C VAL A 208 -7.76 8.80 -12.06
N LYS A 209 -7.24 9.93 -11.60
CA LYS A 209 -5.80 10.06 -11.29
C LYS A 209 -5.42 9.19 -10.10
N SER A 210 -4.15 8.83 -10.04
CA SER A 210 -3.53 8.15 -8.93
C SER A 210 -2.67 9.09 -8.10
N ALA A 211 -2.25 8.65 -6.95
CA ALA A 211 -1.25 9.32 -6.12
C ALA A 211 -0.41 8.30 -5.37
N VAL A 212 0.81 8.69 -5.10
CA VAL A 212 1.73 7.92 -4.26
C VAL A 212 1.75 8.54 -2.87
N ILE A 213 1.59 7.69 -1.86
CA ILE A 213 1.64 8.06 -0.44
C ILE A 213 2.67 7.22 0.28
N ARG A 214 3.13 7.72 1.42
CA ARG A 214 3.88 6.96 2.41
C ARG A 214 3.22 7.10 3.77
N MET A 215 3.14 6.01 4.49
CA MET A 215 2.60 5.92 5.84
C MET A 215 3.66 5.25 6.72
N THR A 216 4.18 5.99 7.70
CA THR A 216 5.21 5.52 8.63
C THR A 216 4.63 5.44 10.03
N ARG A 217 4.88 4.34 10.75
CA ARG A 217 4.43 4.21 12.15
C ARG A 217 4.88 5.44 12.95
N ASN A 218 3.91 6.08 13.60
CA ASN A 218 4.18 7.16 14.54
C ASN A 218 4.56 6.61 15.93
N SER A 219 4.78 7.49 16.89
CA SER A 219 5.17 7.13 18.25
C SER A 219 4.06 6.55 19.12
N THR A 220 2.86 6.35 18.58
CA THR A 220 1.71 5.81 19.34
C THR A 220 1.93 4.31 19.59
N GLU A 221 2.19 3.93 20.82
CA GLU A 221 2.23 2.53 21.25
C GLU A 221 0.87 2.03 21.71
N ASN A 222 0.09 2.91 22.33
CA ASN A 222 -1.25 2.65 22.82
C ASN A 222 -2.12 3.91 22.67
N LEU A 223 -3.35 3.75 22.19
CA LEU A 223 -4.27 4.89 22.03
C LEU A 223 -4.81 5.44 23.37
N GLY A 224 -4.65 4.70 24.47
CA GLY A 224 -5.24 5.09 25.76
C GLY A 224 -6.75 4.89 25.84
N CYS A 225 -7.34 4.07 24.95
CA CYS A 225 -8.74 3.70 24.93
C CYS A 225 -8.93 2.26 24.41
N ASP A 226 -10.13 1.72 24.50
CA ASP A 226 -10.48 0.45 23.85
C ASP A 226 -10.45 0.60 22.31
N GLU A 227 -9.47 -0.04 21.66
CA GLU A 227 -9.27 0.04 20.21
C GLU A 227 -10.45 -0.53 19.41
N THR A 228 -11.14 -1.55 19.94
CA THR A 228 -12.30 -2.16 19.28
C THR A 228 -13.47 -1.18 19.29
N LEU A 229 -13.71 -0.56 20.45
CA LEU A 229 -14.74 0.46 20.60
C LEU A 229 -14.39 1.71 19.77
N PHE A 230 -13.14 2.14 19.76
CA PHE A 230 -12.66 3.24 18.91
C PHE A 230 -12.97 3.00 17.42
N LYS A 231 -12.57 1.84 16.89
CA LYS A 231 -12.89 1.45 15.49
C LYS A 231 -14.40 1.45 15.23
N ARG A 232 -15.19 0.94 16.20
CA ARG A 232 -16.65 0.88 16.10
C ARG A 232 -17.28 2.28 16.11
N ILE A 233 -16.84 3.17 17.01
CA ILE A 233 -17.32 4.56 17.09
C ILE A 233 -17.02 5.28 15.76
N VAL A 234 -15.77 5.27 15.31
CA VAL A 234 -15.35 5.93 14.07
C VAL A 234 -16.22 5.47 12.88
N LYS A 235 -16.37 4.15 12.69
CA LYS A 235 -17.20 3.61 11.61
C LYS A 235 -18.67 4.04 11.73
N THR A 236 -19.24 3.98 12.92
CA THR A 236 -20.64 4.31 13.17
C THR A 236 -20.94 5.78 12.89
N VAL A 237 -20.14 6.69 13.44
CA VAL A 237 -20.42 8.12 13.31
C VAL A 237 -20.16 8.63 11.89
N PHE A 238 -19.16 8.11 11.20
CA PHE A 238 -18.93 8.43 9.79
C PHE A 238 -19.96 7.80 8.86
N GLY A 239 -20.60 6.70 9.23
CA GLY A 239 -21.78 6.16 8.52
C GLY A 239 -22.95 7.15 8.49
N GLN A 240 -23.00 8.08 9.45
CA GLN A 240 -23.94 9.20 9.53
C GLN A 240 -23.24 10.57 9.49
N ARG A 241 -22.23 10.73 8.66
CA ARG A 241 -21.31 11.86 8.60
C ARG A 241 -21.97 13.24 8.77
N ARG A 242 -23.17 13.46 8.21
CA ARG A 242 -23.87 14.75 8.25
C ARG A 242 -24.64 14.99 9.56
N LYS A 243 -24.73 13.99 10.43
CA LYS A 243 -25.41 14.11 11.74
C LYS A 243 -24.42 14.52 12.83
N MET A 244 -24.94 15.17 13.87
CA MET A 244 -24.19 15.42 15.10
C MET A 244 -23.91 14.09 15.83
N LEU A 245 -22.84 14.03 16.63
CA LEU A 245 -22.44 12.83 17.37
C LEU A 245 -23.56 12.31 18.26
N ARG A 246 -24.29 13.19 18.94
CA ARG A 246 -25.45 12.79 19.80
C ARG A 246 -26.52 11.99 19.05
N VAL A 247 -26.61 12.11 17.72
CA VAL A 247 -27.56 11.34 16.90
C VAL A 247 -26.98 9.98 16.51
N SER A 248 -25.75 9.97 16.01
CA SER A 248 -25.12 8.75 15.51
C SER A 248 -24.68 7.79 16.63
N LEU A 249 -24.31 8.31 17.80
CA LEU A 249 -23.91 7.50 18.95
C LEU A 249 -25.08 6.72 19.57
N ARG A 250 -26.34 7.11 19.33
CA ARG A 250 -27.50 6.31 19.77
C ARG A 250 -27.47 4.88 19.24
N GLN A 251 -26.88 4.63 18.08
CA GLN A 251 -26.70 3.27 17.55
C GLN A 251 -25.74 2.42 18.42
N ILE A 252 -24.82 3.05 19.14
CA ILE A 252 -23.87 2.36 20.04
C ILE A 252 -24.47 2.20 21.42
N MET A 253 -25.14 3.24 21.91
CA MET A 253 -25.71 3.26 23.24
C MET A 253 -26.98 2.39 23.36
N GLY A 254 -27.75 2.24 22.27
CA GLY A 254 -29.00 1.49 22.26
C GLY A 254 -30.02 2.10 23.22
N ASP A 255 -30.80 1.23 23.89
CA ASP A 255 -31.82 1.60 24.88
C ASP A 255 -31.27 1.75 26.32
N LYS A 256 -29.93 1.78 26.45
CA LYS A 256 -29.29 1.93 27.75
C LYS A 256 -29.64 3.26 28.40
N ALA A 257 -29.94 3.23 29.69
CA ALA A 257 -30.19 4.44 30.49
C ALA A 257 -28.86 5.17 30.75
N VAL A 258 -28.51 6.08 29.85
CA VAL A 258 -27.30 6.89 29.94
C VAL A 258 -27.60 8.19 30.65
N ALA A 259 -26.73 8.58 31.57
CA ALA A 259 -26.88 9.82 32.34
C ALA A 259 -27.03 11.05 31.42
N PRO A 260 -27.91 12.01 31.71
CA PRO A 260 -28.15 13.20 30.89
C PRO A 260 -26.88 14.00 30.59
N GLU A 261 -25.91 14.04 31.50
CA GLU A 261 -24.64 14.75 31.42
C GLU A 261 -23.79 14.25 30.23
N PHE A 262 -23.87 12.95 29.92
CA PHE A 262 -23.23 12.38 28.75
C PHE A 262 -23.68 13.09 27.46
N TRP A 263 -24.98 13.27 27.29
CA TRP A 263 -25.55 13.91 26.11
C TRP A 263 -25.37 15.43 26.06
N GLN A 264 -25.02 16.03 27.20
CA GLN A 264 -24.74 17.46 27.33
C GLN A 264 -23.26 17.81 27.08
N HIS A 265 -22.40 16.80 26.98
CA HIS A 265 -20.97 17.03 26.68
C HIS A 265 -20.81 17.82 25.38
N GLU A 266 -19.89 18.79 25.35
CA GLU A 266 -19.71 19.73 24.24
C GLU A 266 -19.50 19.07 22.87
N CYS A 267 -18.76 17.95 22.82
CA CYS A 267 -18.51 17.22 21.58
C CYS A 267 -19.79 16.68 20.92
N MET A 268 -20.88 16.49 21.68
CA MET A 268 -22.11 15.85 21.18
C MET A 268 -22.85 16.70 20.11
N THR A 269 -22.56 17.97 20.02
CA THR A 269 -23.11 18.89 19.00
C THR A 269 -22.27 18.95 17.75
N ARG A 270 -21.05 18.41 17.78
CA ARG A 270 -20.13 18.37 16.64
C ARG A 270 -20.46 17.24 15.67
N ARG A 271 -19.91 17.34 14.45
CA ARG A 271 -19.96 16.28 13.44
C ARG A 271 -18.64 15.51 13.42
N PRO A 272 -18.65 14.22 13.00
CA PRO A 272 -17.46 13.38 13.06
C PRO A 272 -16.25 13.95 12.31
N GLU A 273 -16.47 14.64 11.17
CA GLU A 273 -15.34 15.24 10.43
C GLU A 273 -14.63 16.38 11.16
N GLN A 274 -15.20 16.89 12.23
CA GLN A 274 -14.63 17.99 13.02
C GLN A 274 -13.69 17.50 14.13
N LEU A 275 -13.67 16.21 14.41
CA LEU A 275 -12.88 15.64 15.50
C LEU A 275 -11.51 15.18 14.99
N SER A 276 -10.47 15.54 15.73
CA SER A 276 -9.12 14.98 15.60
C SER A 276 -9.08 13.54 16.11
N VAL A 277 -7.97 12.84 15.86
CA VAL A 277 -7.73 11.50 16.40
C VAL A 277 -7.77 11.52 17.94
N ALA A 278 -7.13 12.49 18.57
CA ALA A 278 -7.12 12.65 20.03
C ALA A 278 -8.53 12.83 20.59
N GLU A 279 -9.34 13.67 19.96
CA GLU A 279 -10.74 13.86 20.37
C GLU A 279 -11.61 12.62 20.13
N PHE A 280 -11.28 11.76 19.13
CA PHE A 280 -11.92 10.46 18.98
C PHE A 280 -11.53 9.49 20.10
N VAL A 281 -10.29 9.55 20.60
CA VAL A 281 -9.84 8.77 21.78
C VAL A 281 -10.61 9.21 23.02
N GLU A 282 -10.71 10.52 23.26
CA GLU A 282 -11.50 11.09 24.37
C GLU A 282 -12.98 10.68 24.29
N LEU A 283 -13.57 10.79 23.09
CA LEU A 283 -14.95 10.34 22.84
C LEU A 283 -15.11 8.85 23.13
N THR A 284 -14.12 8.04 22.78
CA THR A 284 -14.16 6.59 23.05
C THR A 284 -14.18 6.30 24.55
N ASN A 285 -13.32 6.98 25.30
CA ASN A 285 -13.28 6.83 26.75
C ASN A 285 -14.59 7.30 27.42
N LEU A 286 -15.18 8.40 26.92
CA LEU A 286 -16.45 8.92 27.38
C LEU A 286 -17.59 7.90 27.14
N VAL A 287 -17.64 7.30 25.95
CA VAL A 287 -18.63 6.28 25.58
C VAL A 287 -18.43 5.01 26.41
N ASP A 288 -17.19 4.56 26.60
CA ASP A 288 -16.85 3.36 27.38
C ASP A 288 -17.30 3.52 28.83
N ALA A 289 -17.02 4.67 29.47
CA ALA A 289 -17.45 5.00 30.81
C ALA A 289 -19.00 4.99 30.94
N ALA A 290 -19.69 5.60 29.97
CA ALA A 290 -21.14 5.63 29.94
C ALA A 290 -21.75 4.22 29.75
N LEU A 291 -21.13 3.37 28.90
CA LEU A 291 -21.58 1.98 28.71
C LEU A 291 -21.39 1.11 29.95
N LYS A 292 -20.35 1.34 30.74
CA LYS A 292 -20.07 0.63 32.00
C LYS A 292 -20.98 1.09 33.14
N SER A 293 -21.41 2.35 33.16
CA SER A 293 -22.28 2.93 34.17
C SER A 293 -23.77 2.70 33.91
N ALA A 294 -24.10 2.38 32.64
CA ALA A 294 -25.49 2.09 32.26
C ALA A 294 -25.83 0.63 32.62
N VAL A 295 -26.49 0.43 33.73
CA VAL A 295 -27.00 -0.88 34.23
C VAL A 295 -28.38 -1.18 33.67
#